data_5c1478e7f02c09783a53fd755e25dadc
#
_entry.id   5c1478e7f02c09783a53fd755e25dadc
#
_cell.length_a   1.000
_cell.length_b   1.000
_cell.length_c   1.000
_cell.angle_alpha   90.00
_cell.angle_beta   90.00
_cell.angle_gamma   90.00
#
_symmetry.space_group_name_H-M   'P 1'
#
loop_
_entity.id
_entity.type
_entity.pdbx_description
1 polymer ?
#
loop_
_entity_poly.entity_id
_entity_poly.type
_entity_poly.pdbx_seq_one_letter_code
_entity_poly.pdbx_strand_id
1 'polypeptide(L)'
;VEKEVKELTDRYGFDLNPSQKIYDMSVSQKQTVEIVKVLYRGADILILDEPTAVLTPQETEKLFAVLRNMRAAGKSIIIITHKLNEVLELSDRVAVLRKGKYIDTVETKGATVESLTEMMVGEKVTLDINRTEPENAKKRIEMRGVTCRNKEGLKVLKETSFTAYSGEILGIAGISGSGQ
;
A
#
# COMPACT_ATOMS: atom_id res chain seq x y z
N VAL A 1 -23.61 17.95 11.03
CA VAL A 1 -22.34 17.20 10.92
C VAL A 1 -22.55 15.85 10.24
N GLU A 2 -23.33 14.88 10.81
CA GLU A 2 -23.51 13.55 10.22
C GLU A 2 -24.08 13.63 8.78
N LYS A 3 -25.08 14.46 8.54
CA LYS A 3 -25.67 14.68 7.22
C LYS A 3 -24.63 15.21 6.22
N GLU A 4 -23.86 16.21 6.61
CA GLU A 4 -22.82 16.81 5.78
C GLU A 4 -21.69 15.83 5.47
N VAL A 5 -21.27 15.03 6.47
CA VAL A 5 -20.29 13.95 6.27
C VAL A 5 -20.83 12.91 5.31
N LYS A 6 -22.12 12.53 5.45
CA LYS A 6 -22.78 11.60 4.54
C LYS A 6 -22.83 12.11 3.10
N GLU A 7 -23.23 13.36 2.90
CA GLU A 7 -23.24 14.00 1.58
C GLU A 7 -21.84 14.02 0.93
N LEU A 8 -20.80 14.25 1.74
CA LEU A 8 -19.42 14.30 1.28
C LEU A 8 -18.91 12.88 0.93
N THR A 9 -19.22 11.88 1.76
CA THR A 9 -18.85 10.49 1.48
C THR A 9 -19.54 9.95 0.22
N ASP A 10 -20.83 10.24 0.04
CA ASP A 10 -21.59 9.86 -1.15
C ASP A 10 -21.06 10.56 -2.41
N ARG A 11 -20.69 11.82 -2.31
CA ARG A 11 -20.14 12.61 -3.43
C ARG A 11 -18.84 12.03 -4.00
N TYR A 12 -17.95 11.57 -3.17
CA TYR A 12 -16.64 11.03 -3.59
C TYR A 12 -16.59 9.50 -3.65
N GLY A 13 -17.62 8.81 -3.18
CA GLY A 13 -17.72 7.35 -3.19
C GLY A 13 -16.99 6.67 -2.04
N PHE A 14 -16.87 7.33 -0.88
CA PHE A 14 -16.33 6.69 0.31
C PHE A 14 -17.33 5.71 0.93
N ASP A 15 -16.86 4.51 1.25
CA ASP A 15 -17.61 3.51 2.01
C ASP A 15 -17.38 3.73 3.52
N LEU A 16 -18.09 4.69 4.10
CA LEU A 16 -17.97 5.09 5.49
C LEU A 16 -19.34 5.31 6.13
N ASN A 17 -19.59 4.68 7.26
CA ASN A 17 -20.75 4.97 8.10
C ASN A 17 -20.40 6.06 9.11
N PRO A 18 -20.98 7.28 9.02
CA PRO A 18 -20.66 8.39 9.93
C PRO A 18 -20.95 8.12 11.41
N SER A 19 -21.86 7.19 11.72
CA SER A 19 -22.23 6.82 13.09
C SER A 19 -21.34 5.71 13.66
N GLN A 20 -20.45 5.09 12.86
CA GLN A 20 -19.55 4.05 13.34
C GLN A 20 -18.47 4.64 14.25
N LYS A 21 -18.18 3.95 15.35
CA LYS A 21 -17.15 4.40 16.29
C LYS A 21 -15.76 4.07 15.79
N ILE A 22 -14.81 4.99 15.95
CA ILE A 22 -13.44 4.89 15.44
C ILE A 22 -12.71 3.63 15.91
N TYR A 23 -12.97 3.19 17.16
CA TYR A 23 -12.30 1.99 17.70
C TYR A 23 -12.78 0.68 17.05
N ASP A 24 -13.99 0.68 16.45
CA ASP A 24 -14.54 -0.47 15.71
C ASP A 24 -14.16 -0.46 14.22
N MET A 25 -13.41 0.56 13.77
CA MET A 25 -13.01 0.72 12.38
C MET A 25 -11.74 -0.06 12.06
N SER A 26 -11.68 -0.62 10.83
CA SER A 26 -10.46 -1.15 10.26
C SER A 26 -9.43 -0.03 10.00
N VAL A 27 -8.18 -0.41 9.72
CA VAL A 27 -7.11 0.55 9.40
C VAL A 27 -7.48 1.38 8.17
N SER A 28 -8.02 0.76 7.14
CA SER A 28 -8.44 1.46 5.91
C SER A 28 -9.59 2.43 6.17
N GLN A 29 -10.57 2.06 7.00
CA GLN A 29 -11.66 2.96 7.39
C GLN A 29 -11.14 4.16 8.19
N LYS A 30 -10.20 3.96 9.12
CA LYS A 30 -9.56 5.06 9.86
C LYS A 30 -8.84 6.02 8.93
N GLN A 31 -8.13 5.52 7.94
CA GLN A 31 -7.49 6.34 6.91
C GLN A 31 -8.53 7.14 6.11
N THR A 32 -9.64 6.50 5.72
CA THR A 32 -10.76 7.17 5.06
C THR A 32 -11.31 8.33 5.90
N VAL A 33 -11.46 8.14 7.21
CA VAL A 33 -11.89 9.20 8.13
C VAL A 33 -10.95 10.40 8.10
N GLU A 34 -9.63 10.18 8.08
CA GLU A 34 -8.65 11.28 8.02
C GLU A 34 -8.78 12.08 6.71
N ILE A 35 -8.98 11.41 5.57
CA ILE A 35 -9.22 12.06 4.29
C ILE A 35 -10.53 12.88 4.34
N VAL A 36 -11.61 12.27 4.83
CA VAL A 36 -12.92 12.93 4.96
C VAL A 36 -12.84 14.16 5.86
N LYS A 37 -12.09 14.12 6.96
CA LYS A 37 -11.86 15.28 7.84
C LYS A 37 -11.23 16.46 7.11
N VAL A 38 -10.24 16.19 6.28
CA VAL A 38 -9.55 17.23 5.49
C VAL A 38 -10.48 17.84 4.46
N LEU A 39 -11.27 17.01 3.78
CA LEU A 39 -12.27 17.44 2.81
C LEU A 39 -13.42 18.23 3.45
N TYR A 40 -13.89 17.80 4.62
CA TYR A 40 -14.93 18.50 5.38
C TYR A 40 -14.51 19.93 5.76
N ARG A 41 -13.21 20.14 5.96
CA ARG A 41 -12.63 21.48 6.19
C ARG A 41 -12.46 22.32 4.93
N GLY A 42 -12.87 21.80 3.76
CA GLY A 42 -12.84 22.52 2.49
C GLY A 42 -11.49 22.51 1.78
N ALA A 43 -10.62 21.56 2.05
CA ALA A 43 -9.33 21.47 1.38
C ALA A 43 -9.49 21.25 -0.14
N ASP A 44 -8.70 21.99 -0.92
CA ASP A 44 -8.59 21.85 -2.37
C ASP A 44 -7.36 21.05 -2.78
N ILE A 45 -6.39 20.91 -1.87
CA ILE A 45 -5.16 20.14 -2.07
C ILE A 45 -5.09 19.07 -1.00
N LEU A 46 -4.89 17.81 -1.42
CA LEU A 46 -4.71 16.65 -0.56
C LEU A 46 -3.29 16.11 -0.76
N ILE A 47 -2.56 15.94 0.34
CA ILE A 47 -1.24 15.30 0.34
C ILE A 47 -1.33 14.01 1.11
N LEU A 48 -0.99 12.88 0.46
CA LEU A 48 -1.03 11.53 1.01
C LEU A 48 0.37 10.94 1.01
N ASP A 49 0.84 10.54 2.18
CA ASP A 49 2.13 9.90 2.37
C ASP A 49 1.93 8.40 2.59
N GLU A 50 2.47 7.57 1.66
CA GLU A 50 2.36 6.11 1.63
C GLU A 50 0.93 5.58 1.91
N PRO A 51 -0.12 6.08 1.21
CA PRO A 51 -1.50 5.82 1.59
C PRO A 51 -1.94 4.36 1.42
N THR A 52 -1.17 3.56 0.71
CA THR A 52 -1.49 2.15 0.42
C THR A 52 -0.62 1.15 1.18
N ALA A 53 0.24 1.62 2.09
CA ALA A 53 1.23 0.78 2.77
C ALA A 53 0.63 -0.40 3.56
N VAL A 54 -0.59 -0.21 4.10
CA VAL A 54 -1.28 -1.20 4.95
C VAL A 54 -2.60 -1.69 4.33
N LEU A 55 -2.90 -1.29 3.10
CA LEU A 55 -4.13 -1.66 2.40
C LEU A 55 -3.97 -2.98 1.65
N THR A 56 -5.07 -3.74 1.57
CA THR A 56 -5.19 -4.84 0.62
C THR A 56 -5.31 -4.30 -0.81
N PRO A 57 -5.06 -5.11 -1.85
CA PRO A 57 -5.28 -4.69 -3.24
C PRO A 57 -6.70 -4.15 -3.48
N GLN A 58 -7.73 -4.79 -2.92
CA GLN A 58 -9.13 -4.36 -3.07
C GLN A 58 -9.40 -3.01 -2.38
N GLU A 59 -8.76 -2.74 -1.23
CA GLU A 59 -8.87 -1.45 -0.55
C GLU A 59 -8.10 -0.35 -1.31
N THR A 60 -6.96 -0.69 -1.91
CA THR A 60 -6.20 0.21 -2.77
C THR A 60 -7.03 0.66 -3.97
N GLU A 61 -7.70 -0.27 -4.66
CA GLU A 61 -8.61 0.05 -5.77
C GLU A 61 -9.75 0.99 -5.35
N LYS A 62 -10.35 0.76 -4.19
CA LYS A 62 -11.39 1.65 -3.65
C LYS A 62 -10.84 3.06 -3.37
N LEU A 63 -9.65 3.16 -2.77
CA LEU A 63 -8.99 4.43 -2.53
C LEU A 63 -8.72 5.15 -3.85
N PHE A 64 -8.20 4.46 -4.86
CA PHE A 64 -7.90 5.04 -6.18
C PHE A 64 -9.18 5.54 -6.88
N ALA A 65 -10.27 4.80 -6.80
CA ALA A 65 -11.57 5.25 -7.32
C ALA A 65 -12.01 6.57 -6.67
N VAL A 66 -11.86 6.70 -5.35
CA VAL A 66 -12.16 7.94 -4.62
C VAL A 66 -11.26 9.09 -5.07
N LEU A 67 -9.94 8.86 -5.19
CA LEU A 67 -8.99 9.88 -5.62
C LEU A 67 -9.27 10.34 -7.05
N ARG A 68 -9.65 9.43 -7.96
CA ARG A 68 -10.10 9.77 -9.33
C ARG A 68 -11.36 10.65 -9.30
N ASN A 69 -12.33 10.34 -8.44
CA ASN A 69 -13.54 11.16 -8.27
C ASN A 69 -13.20 12.56 -7.74
N MET A 70 -12.30 12.66 -6.77
CA MET A 70 -11.84 13.96 -6.24
C MET A 70 -11.13 14.78 -7.31
N ARG A 71 -10.24 14.16 -8.10
CA ARG A 71 -9.59 14.79 -9.24
C ARG A 71 -10.60 15.30 -10.26
N ALA A 72 -11.61 14.50 -10.62
CA ALA A 72 -12.69 14.90 -11.52
C ALA A 72 -13.51 16.06 -10.97
N ALA A 73 -13.62 16.19 -9.65
CA ALA A 73 -14.25 17.32 -8.98
C ALA A 73 -13.33 18.55 -8.84
N GLY A 74 -12.14 18.56 -9.47
CA GLY A 74 -11.20 19.69 -9.50
C GLY A 74 -10.27 19.79 -8.29
N LYS A 75 -10.18 18.75 -7.45
CA LYS A 75 -9.21 18.72 -6.35
C LYS A 75 -7.81 18.34 -6.85
N SER A 76 -6.78 18.92 -6.23
CA SER A 76 -5.38 18.57 -6.49
C SER A 76 -4.92 17.53 -5.49
N ILE A 77 -4.22 16.49 -5.98
CA ILE A 77 -3.78 15.38 -5.13
C ILE A 77 -2.28 15.17 -5.34
N ILE A 78 -1.55 15.10 -4.23
CA ILE A 78 -0.13 14.74 -4.20
C ILE A 78 -0.02 13.42 -3.45
N ILE A 79 0.53 12.40 -4.10
CA ILE A 79 0.80 11.09 -3.48
C ILE A 79 2.30 10.92 -3.39
N ILE A 80 2.78 10.59 -2.19
CA ILE A 80 4.16 10.19 -1.94
C ILE A 80 4.16 8.68 -1.77
N THR A 81 4.87 7.98 -2.64
CA THR A 81 4.99 6.52 -2.60
C THR A 81 6.23 6.06 -3.35
N HIS A 82 6.71 4.86 -2.99
CA HIS A 82 7.77 4.15 -3.71
C HIS A 82 7.23 3.03 -4.62
N LYS A 83 5.91 2.84 -4.66
CA LYS A 83 5.25 1.79 -5.46
C LYS A 83 4.97 2.30 -6.88
N LEU A 84 5.89 2.07 -7.79
CA LEU A 84 5.84 2.64 -9.15
C LEU A 84 4.60 2.23 -9.94
N ASN A 85 4.06 1.03 -9.74
CA ASN A 85 2.82 0.61 -10.41
C ASN A 85 1.64 1.49 -9.99
N GLU A 86 1.54 1.87 -8.71
CA GLU A 86 0.49 2.76 -8.22
C GLU A 86 0.64 4.18 -8.80
N VAL A 87 1.89 4.65 -8.90
CA VAL A 87 2.20 5.93 -9.54
C VAL A 87 1.75 5.94 -10.99
N LEU A 88 2.12 4.91 -11.76
CA LEU A 88 1.78 4.78 -13.18
C LEU A 88 0.27 4.67 -13.42
N GLU A 89 -0.45 4.05 -12.49
CA GLU A 89 -1.90 3.85 -12.59
C GLU A 89 -2.70 5.11 -12.28
N LEU A 90 -2.26 5.91 -11.30
CA LEU A 90 -3.11 6.96 -10.72
C LEU A 90 -2.68 8.38 -11.10
N SER A 91 -1.37 8.66 -11.22
CA SER A 91 -0.87 10.02 -11.36
C SER A 91 -0.84 10.51 -12.81
N ASP A 92 -0.96 11.82 -13.00
CA ASP A 92 -0.75 12.47 -14.30
C ASP A 92 0.72 12.75 -14.56
N ARG A 93 1.47 13.11 -13.50
CA ARG A 93 2.89 13.43 -13.52
C ARG A 93 3.59 12.85 -12.32
N VAL A 94 4.87 12.56 -12.49
CA VAL A 94 5.74 11.99 -11.45
C VAL A 94 6.94 12.88 -11.24
N ALA A 95 7.09 13.42 -10.04
CA ALA A 95 8.30 14.09 -9.59
C ALA A 95 9.22 13.08 -8.90
N VAL A 96 10.44 12.91 -9.39
CA VAL A 96 11.40 11.95 -8.84
C VAL A 96 12.38 12.66 -7.91
N LEU A 97 12.49 12.13 -6.69
CA LEU A 97 13.47 12.55 -5.68
C LEU A 97 14.50 11.44 -5.47
N ARG A 98 15.78 11.80 -5.38
CA ARG A 98 16.88 10.87 -5.12
C ARG A 98 17.90 11.48 -4.16
N LYS A 99 18.17 10.81 -3.04
CA LYS A 99 19.12 11.27 -2.01
C LYS A 99 18.87 12.73 -1.59
N GLY A 100 17.60 13.10 -1.38
CA GLY A 100 17.19 14.44 -0.99
C GLY A 100 17.25 15.51 -2.08
N LYS A 101 17.51 15.13 -3.33
CA LYS A 101 17.57 16.04 -4.47
C LYS A 101 16.41 15.78 -5.41
N TYR A 102 15.82 16.85 -5.94
CA TYR A 102 14.91 16.80 -7.07
C TYR A 102 15.70 16.42 -8.33
N ILE A 103 15.21 15.41 -9.05
CA ILE A 103 15.83 14.92 -10.29
C ILE A 103 15.11 15.51 -11.50
N ASP A 104 13.81 15.19 -11.63
CA ASP A 104 12.97 15.67 -12.73
C ASP A 104 11.50 15.42 -12.45
N THR A 105 10.62 16.01 -13.28
CA THR A 105 9.20 15.70 -13.33
C THR A 105 8.82 15.27 -14.74
N VAL A 106 8.27 14.06 -14.85
CA VAL A 106 7.86 13.46 -16.11
C VAL A 106 6.36 13.23 -16.15
N GLU A 107 5.78 13.28 -17.36
CA GLU A 107 4.41 12.84 -17.59
C GLU A 107 4.31 11.33 -17.40
N THR A 108 3.29 10.86 -16.70
CA THR A 108 3.09 9.41 -16.48
C THR A 108 2.79 8.69 -17.79
N LYS A 109 2.13 9.39 -18.73
CA LYS A 109 1.88 8.87 -20.07
C LYS A 109 3.19 8.67 -20.82
N GLY A 110 3.60 7.42 -21.00
CA GLY A 110 4.85 7.04 -21.66
C GLY A 110 6.01 6.74 -20.70
N ALA A 111 5.83 6.96 -19.40
CA ALA A 111 6.77 6.47 -18.40
C ALA A 111 6.59 4.96 -18.17
N THR A 112 7.67 4.28 -17.81
CA THR A 112 7.67 2.85 -17.44
C THR A 112 8.28 2.66 -16.06
N VAL A 113 8.03 1.50 -15.45
CA VAL A 113 8.66 1.14 -14.16
C VAL A 113 10.20 1.22 -14.29
N GLU A 114 10.75 0.75 -15.39
CA GLU A 114 12.20 0.76 -15.65
C GLU A 114 12.73 2.18 -15.71
N SER A 115 12.09 3.08 -16.49
CA SER A 115 12.52 4.47 -16.64
C SER A 115 12.47 5.24 -15.31
N LEU A 116 11.40 5.05 -14.52
CA LEU A 116 11.29 5.68 -13.22
C LEU A 116 12.29 5.09 -12.21
N THR A 117 12.53 3.78 -12.26
CA THR A 117 13.56 3.13 -11.41
C THR A 117 14.95 3.68 -11.73
N GLU A 118 15.31 3.82 -13.02
CA GLU A 118 16.59 4.40 -13.43
C GLU A 118 16.75 5.83 -12.89
N MET A 119 15.70 6.66 -12.96
CA MET A 119 15.73 8.01 -12.37
C MET A 119 15.90 7.98 -10.85
N MET A 120 15.24 7.07 -10.14
CA MET A 120 15.29 6.95 -8.67
C MET A 120 16.64 6.43 -8.18
N VAL A 121 17.22 5.43 -8.87
CA VAL A 121 18.49 4.79 -8.49
C VAL A 121 19.69 5.54 -9.10
N GLY A 122 19.58 5.98 -10.35
CA GLY A 122 20.62 6.69 -11.09
C GLY A 122 21.47 5.79 -11.97
N GLU A 123 21.14 4.52 -12.06
CA GLU A 123 21.82 3.49 -12.84
C GLU A 123 20.76 2.60 -13.50
N LYS A 124 21.09 2.02 -14.65
CA LYS A 124 20.24 0.98 -15.25
C LYS A 124 20.21 -0.24 -14.33
N VAL A 125 19.06 -0.50 -13.76
CA VAL A 125 18.84 -1.70 -12.93
C VAL A 125 18.37 -2.83 -13.86
N THR A 126 19.22 -3.83 -14.05
CA THR A 126 18.81 -5.10 -14.65
C THR A 126 18.17 -5.94 -13.56
N LEU A 127 16.88 -6.25 -13.71
CA LEU A 127 16.15 -7.12 -12.78
C LEU A 127 16.46 -8.62 -12.97
N ASP A 128 17.45 -8.95 -13.82
CA ASP A 128 17.94 -10.32 -13.98
C ASP A 128 18.73 -10.76 -12.73
N ILE A 129 18.01 -11.42 -11.83
CA ILE A 129 18.62 -12.06 -10.65
C ILE A 129 19.01 -13.48 -11.06
N ASN A 130 20.30 -13.68 -11.41
CA ASN A 130 20.86 -15.01 -11.54
C ASN A 130 20.86 -15.70 -10.17
N ARG A 131 19.93 -16.63 -9.96
CA ARG A 131 19.90 -17.47 -8.76
C ARG A 131 20.59 -18.78 -9.06
N THR A 132 21.68 -19.06 -8.36
CA THR A 132 22.29 -20.39 -8.34
C THR A 132 21.44 -21.29 -7.43
N GLU A 133 21.10 -22.48 -7.91
CA GLU A 133 20.47 -23.48 -7.05
C GLU A 133 21.43 -23.94 -5.94
N PRO A 134 20.95 -24.06 -4.70
CA PRO A 134 21.81 -24.49 -3.58
C PRO A 134 22.24 -25.94 -3.76
N GLU A 135 23.54 -26.19 -3.85
CA GLU A 135 24.10 -27.54 -3.85
C GLU A 135 24.12 -28.11 -2.43
N ASN A 136 23.73 -29.38 -2.27
CA ASN A 136 23.73 -30.10 -0.99
C ASN A 136 22.95 -29.40 0.15
N ALA A 137 21.78 -28.90 -0.14
CA ALA A 137 20.92 -28.19 0.82
C ALA A 137 20.60 -29.06 2.04
N LYS A 138 20.97 -28.59 3.25
CA LYS A 138 20.70 -29.25 4.54
C LYS A 138 19.56 -28.54 5.24
N LYS A 139 18.63 -29.30 5.81
CA LYS A 139 17.57 -28.77 6.67
C LYS A 139 18.16 -27.91 7.80
N ARG A 140 17.67 -26.68 8.00
CA ARG A 140 18.11 -25.74 9.03
C ARG A 140 17.04 -25.44 10.04
N ILE A 141 15.81 -25.21 9.58
CA ILE A 141 14.65 -24.96 10.42
C ILE A 141 13.53 -25.89 9.96
N GLU A 142 12.82 -26.48 10.90
CA GLU A 142 11.63 -27.26 10.62
C GLU A 142 10.54 -26.88 11.63
N MET A 143 9.41 -26.41 11.14
CA MET A 143 8.19 -26.26 11.92
C MET A 143 7.21 -27.36 11.53
N ARG A 144 6.56 -27.98 12.53
CA ARG A 144 5.57 -29.05 12.32
C ARG A 144 4.32 -28.78 13.15
N GLY A 145 3.19 -28.54 12.50
CA GLY A 145 1.87 -28.40 13.14
C GLY A 145 1.82 -27.31 14.21
N VAL A 146 2.59 -26.22 14.05
CA VAL A 146 2.68 -25.16 15.08
C VAL A 146 1.40 -24.37 15.13
N THR A 147 0.80 -24.32 16.32
CA THR A 147 -0.38 -23.50 16.63
C THR A 147 -0.02 -22.51 17.73
N CYS A 148 -0.20 -21.20 17.44
CA CYS A 148 0.03 -20.14 18.43
C CYS A 148 -1.27 -19.40 18.73
N ARG A 149 -1.37 -18.87 19.97
CA ARG A 149 -2.46 -18.02 20.40
C ARG A 149 -1.92 -16.66 20.86
N ASN A 150 -2.70 -15.60 20.62
CA ASN A 150 -2.39 -14.29 21.17
C ASN A 150 -2.78 -14.21 22.67
N LYS A 151 -2.59 -13.04 23.29
CA LYS A 151 -2.90 -12.82 24.72
C LYS A 151 -4.39 -12.98 25.05
N GLU A 152 -5.26 -12.77 24.06
CA GLU A 152 -6.71 -12.94 24.15
C GLU A 152 -7.17 -14.40 23.90
N GLY A 153 -6.23 -15.34 23.68
CA GLY A 153 -6.51 -16.75 23.46
C GLY A 153 -6.93 -17.11 22.03
N LEU A 154 -6.97 -16.17 21.10
CA LEU A 154 -7.30 -16.40 19.69
C LEU A 154 -6.12 -17.09 18.97
N LYS A 155 -6.44 -18.09 18.14
CA LYS A 155 -5.41 -18.75 17.32
C LYS A 155 -4.92 -17.82 16.20
N VAL A 156 -3.67 -17.40 16.27
CA VAL A 156 -3.00 -16.57 15.25
C VAL A 156 -2.23 -17.39 14.23
N LEU A 157 -1.71 -18.56 14.63
CA LEU A 157 -1.21 -19.60 13.73
C LEU A 157 -1.98 -20.90 13.97
N LYS A 158 -2.25 -21.66 12.91
CA LYS A 158 -3.01 -22.91 12.97
C LYS A 158 -2.28 -23.98 12.18
N GLU A 159 -1.73 -24.99 12.87
CA GLU A 159 -1.09 -26.18 12.28
C GLU A 159 -0.09 -25.85 11.17
N THR A 160 0.65 -24.75 11.35
CA THR A 160 1.61 -24.25 10.35
C THR A 160 2.83 -25.15 10.30
N SER A 161 3.17 -25.62 9.10
CA SER A 161 4.34 -26.49 8.86
C SER A 161 5.12 -25.95 7.68
N PHE A 162 6.44 -25.86 7.83
CA PHE A 162 7.37 -25.59 6.72
C PHE A 162 8.78 -26.03 7.11
N THR A 163 9.65 -26.14 6.10
CA THR A 163 11.07 -26.43 6.30
C THR A 163 11.90 -25.43 5.54
N ALA A 164 12.95 -24.88 6.15
CA ALA A 164 13.94 -24.04 5.52
C ALA A 164 15.29 -24.76 5.42
N TYR A 165 15.95 -24.63 4.26
CA TYR A 165 17.20 -25.32 3.95
C TYR A 165 18.39 -24.34 3.87
N SER A 166 19.60 -24.87 3.96
CA SER A 166 20.81 -24.07 3.75
C SER A 166 20.92 -23.64 2.28
N GLY A 167 21.32 -22.39 2.05
CA GLY A 167 21.53 -21.84 0.71
C GLY A 167 20.25 -21.38 0.01
N GLU A 168 19.05 -21.51 0.62
CA GLU A 168 17.80 -20.95 0.11
C GLU A 168 17.38 -19.67 0.83
N ILE A 169 16.54 -18.90 0.18
CA ILE A 169 15.77 -17.80 0.79
C ILE A 169 14.31 -18.24 0.77
N LEU A 170 13.78 -18.61 1.93
CA LEU A 170 12.37 -18.96 2.10
C LEU A 170 11.55 -17.68 2.35
N GLY A 171 10.69 -17.30 1.41
CA GLY A 171 9.77 -16.19 1.57
C GLY A 171 8.51 -16.61 2.33
N ILE A 172 8.10 -15.82 3.33
CA ILE A 172 6.82 -15.97 4.03
C ILE A 172 5.94 -14.77 3.63
N ALA A 173 4.85 -15.02 2.90
CA ALA A 173 3.94 -14.00 2.42
C ALA A 173 2.57 -14.11 3.10
N GLY A 174 1.96 -12.97 3.38
CA GLY A 174 0.61 -12.88 3.95
C GLY A 174 0.16 -11.43 4.06
N ILE A 175 -1.14 -11.21 4.17
CA ILE A 175 -1.70 -9.89 4.48
C ILE A 175 -1.56 -9.59 5.97
N SER A 176 -1.64 -8.31 6.35
CA SER A 176 -1.62 -7.90 7.77
C SER A 176 -2.63 -8.69 8.59
N GLY A 177 -2.20 -9.25 9.73
CA GLY A 177 -3.03 -10.08 10.58
C GLY A 177 -3.06 -11.57 10.24
N SER A 178 -2.29 -12.05 9.24
CA SER A 178 -2.21 -13.48 8.88
C SER A 178 -1.33 -14.30 9.85
N GLY A 179 -0.69 -13.65 10.84
CA GLY A 179 0.09 -14.30 11.90
C GLY A 179 1.59 -14.40 11.62
N GLN A 180 2.09 -13.71 10.56
CA GLN A 180 3.53 -13.58 10.31
C GLN A 180 4.17 -12.55 11.24
#